data_f07da6f9931390dfcdacd7010dfd4f8f
#
_entry.id   f07da6f9931390dfcdacd7010dfd4f8f
#
_cell.length_a   1.000
_cell.length_b   1.000
_cell.length_c   1.000
_cell.angle_alpha   90.00
_cell.angle_beta   90.00
_cell.angle_gamma   90.00
#
_symmetry.space_group_name_H-M   'P 1'
#
loop_
_entity.id
_entity.type
_entity.pdbx_description
1 polymer ?
#
loop_
_entity_poly.entity_id
_entity_poly.type
_entity_poly.pdbx_seq_one_letter_code
_entity_poly.pdbx_strand_id
1 'polypeptide(L)'
;MAKATYIVVNNGKIHTPHLMKSVEGATIEPYQDPLLYEDITEPKQAYWDAAKRGMFNVVNSGVGTGRKAFIGTNYHVAGKSGTAQVFSLKENQKYNAAGLKKELHDHAWFTAYAPYEDPKLVVTIILENAGGGSSNAAPIARQIMDFYLNKRLPQIERQENAEKEKKTDQTDLDAPALESQPSENE
;
A
#
# COMPACT_ATOMS: atom_id res chain seq x y z
N MET A 1 2.10 7.70 -8.67
CA MET A 1 0.78 7.14 -8.27
C MET A 1 0.85 6.44 -6.92
N ALA A 2 1.76 5.50 -6.65
CA ALA A 2 1.83 4.82 -5.34
C ALA A 2 1.95 5.81 -4.15
N LYS A 3 2.87 6.78 -4.21
CA LYS A 3 3.00 7.83 -3.17
C LYS A 3 1.68 8.63 -3.00
N ALA A 4 1.01 9.00 -4.10
CA ALA A 4 -0.26 9.72 -4.02
C ALA A 4 -1.37 8.86 -3.37
N THR A 5 -1.48 7.59 -3.72
CA THR A 5 -2.41 6.67 -3.09
C THR A 5 -2.11 6.49 -1.60
N TYR A 6 -0.82 6.35 -1.23
CA TYR A 6 -0.38 6.29 0.16
C TYR A 6 -0.83 7.53 0.96
N ILE A 7 -0.66 8.74 0.40
CA ILE A 7 -1.08 9.99 1.04
C ILE A 7 -2.59 10.00 1.30
N VAL A 8 -3.40 9.57 0.31
CA VAL A 8 -4.87 9.46 0.48
C VAL A 8 -5.23 8.49 1.61
N VAL A 9 -4.59 7.32 1.63
CA VAL A 9 -4.81 6.28 2.65
C VAL A 9 -4.49 6.80 4.05
N ASN A 10 -3.42 7.58 4.19
CA ASN A 10 -2.92 8.10 5.47
C ASN A 10 -3.42 9.53 5.77
N ASN A 11 -4.53 9.96 5.15
CA ASN A 11 -5.19 11.25 5.43
C ASN A 11 -4.24 12.45 5.31
N GLY A 12 -3.43 12.48 4.28
CA GLY A 12 -2.52 13.59 3.99
C GLY A 12 -1.10 13.43 4.51
N LYS A 13 -0.80 12.44 5.34
CA LYS A 13 0.56 12.19 5.83
C LYS A 13 1.49 11.82 4.70
N ILE A 14 2.64 12.48 4.64
CA ILE A 14 3.63 12.30 3.59
C ILE A 14 4.85 11.57 4.15
N HIS A 15 5.17 10.42 3.53
CA HIS A 15 6.42 9.71 3.78
C HIS A 15 7.16 9.49 2.46
N THR A 16 8.48 9.56 2.52
CA THR A 16 9.30 9.27 1.36
C THR A 16 9.53 7.77 1.23
N PRO A 17 9.13 7.16 0.11
CA PRO A 17 9.41 5.76 -0.13
C PRO A 17 10.92 5.51 -0.19
N HIS A 18 11.38 4.44 0.47
CA HIS A 18 12.78 4.00 0.45
C HIS A 18 12.85 2.48 0.30
N LEU A 19 13.97 1.98 -0.19
CA LEU A 19 14.20 0.55 -0.41
C LEU A 19 15.00 -0.10 0.73
N MET A 20 15.86 0.68 1.40
CA MET A 20 16.73 0.20 2.45
C MET A 20 15.96 0.11 3.78
N LYS A 21 15.91 -1.07 4.37
CA LYS A 21 15.28 -1.32 5.67
C LYS A 21 16.29 -1.20 6.82
N SER A 22 17.46 -1.79 6.66
CA SER A 22 18.52 -1.84 7.69
C SER A 22 19.86 -2.11 7.04
N VAL A 23 20.94 -1.75 7.74
CA VAL A 23 22.32 -2.14 7.39
C VAL A 23 22.90 -2.87 8.59
N GLU A 24 23.49 -4.04 8.38
CA GLU A 24 24.11 -4.83 9.43
C GLU A 24 25.36 -4.10 9.95
N GLY A 25 25.47 -3.97 11.28
CA GLY A 25 26.62 -3.32 11.92
C GLY A 25 26.65 -1.78 11.85
N ALA A 26 25.58 -1.13 11.39
CA ALA A 26 25.49 0.33 11.36
C ALA A 26 24.11 0.84 11.78
N THR A 27 24.10 1.97 12.48
CA THR A 27 22.86 2.75 12.66
C THR A 27 22.62 3.57 11.41
N ILE A 28 21.45 3.39 10.78
CA ILE A 28 21.06 4.22 9.63
C ILE A 28 20.31 5.41 10.16
N GLU A 29 20.81 6.60 9.88
CA GLU A 29 20.04 7.82 10.03
C GLU A 29 18.79 7.74 9.13
N PRO A 30 17.59 8.11 9.64
CA PRO A 30 16.40 8.14 8.82
C PRO A 30 16.65 9.01 7.57
N TYR A 31 16.32 8.48 6.39
CA TYR A 31 16.42 9.25 5.16
C TYR A 31 15.59 10.53 5.30
N GLN A 32 16.27 11.65 5.30
CA GLN A 32 15.62 12.95 5.24
C GLN A 32 15.48 13.34 3.77
N ASP A 33 14.22 13.43 3.32
CA ASP A 33 13.94 13.95 1.98
C ASP A 33 14.39 15.41 1.91
N PRO A 34 15.33 15.79 1.02
CA PRO A 34 15.74 17.18 0.86
C PRO A 34 14.57 18.08 0.44
N LEU A 35 13.51 17.49 -0.12
CA LEU A 35 12.23 18.14 -0.36
C LEU A 35 11.28 17.80 0.79
N LEU A 36 11.46 18.45 1.93
CA LEU A 36 10.53 18.32 3.06
C LEU A 36 9.16 18.83 2.63
N TYR A 37 8.29 17.89 2.29
CA TYR A 37 6.87 18.18 2.12
C TYR A 37 6.19 18.11 3.48
N GLU A 38 5.55 19.20 3.87
CA GLU A 38 4.67 19.19 5.03
C GLU A 38 3.46 18.30 4.76
N ASP A 39 2.94 17.65 5.80
CA ASP A 39 1.71 16.87 5.71
C ASP A 39 0.58 17.76 5.19
N ILE A 40 -0.27 17.18 4.35
CA ILE A 40 -1.42 17.89 3.79
C ILE A 40 -2.51 17.91 4.88
N THR A 41 -2.62 19.01 5.60
CA THR A 41 -3.60 19.21 6.69
C THR A 41 -4.97 19.64 6.19
N GLU A 42 -5.04 20.30 5.06
CA GLU A 42 -6.24 20.54 4.26
C GLU A 42 -6.28 19.50 3.12
N PRO A 43 -7.39 18.90 2.80
CA PRO A 43 -8.78 19.13 3.20
C PRO A 43 -9.19 18.43 4.51
N LYS A 44 -10.39 18.78 5.03
CA LYS A 44 -10.98 18.14 6.22
C LYS A 44 -11.09 16.64 6.09
N GLN A 45 -11.09 15.91 7.20
CA GLN A 45 -11.18 14.43 7.26
C GLN A 45 -12.29 13.87 6.35
N ALA A 46 -13.45 14.51 6.29
CA ALA A 46 -14.58 14.07 5.46
C ALA A 46 -14.25 13.90 3.96
N TYR A 47 -13.31 14.68 3.43
CA TYR A 47 -12.90 14.57 2.02
C TYR A 47 -11.96 13.39 1.80
N TRP A 48 -11.07 13.10 2.75
CA TRP A 48 -10.26 11.88 2.73
C TRP A 48 -11.15 10.63 2.78
N ASP A 49 -12.16 10.65 3.66
CA ASP A 49 -13.10 9.54 3.79
C ASP A 49 -13.96 9.36 2.53
N ALA A 50 -14.36 10.46 1.90
CA ALA A 50 -15.09 10.43 0.63
C ALA A 50 -14.23 9.82 -0.50
N ALA A 51 -12.97 10.21 -0.60
CA ALA A 51 -12.03 9.64 -1.58
C ALA A 51 -11.81 8.14 -1.35
N LYS A 52 -11.53 7.73 -0.11
CA LYS A 52 -11.36 6.31 0.26
C LYS A 52 -12.61 5.49 -0.02
N ARG A 53 -13.80 6.03 0.31
CA ARG A 53 -15.08 5.38 0.03
C ARG A 53 -15.34 5.25 -1.48
N GLY A 54 -14.98 6.28 -2.26
CA GLY A 54 -15.02 6.22 -3.73
C GLY A 54 -14.15 5.08 -4.26
N MET A 55 -12.91 4.95 -3.76
CA MET A 55 -12.02 3.85 -4.12
C MET A 55 -12.55 2.48 -3.68
N PHE A 56 -13.18 2.39 -2.51
CA PHE A 56 -13.84 1.17 -2.03
C PHE A 56 -14.95 0.73 -2.99
N ASN A 57 -15.80 1.65 -3.42
CA ASN A 57 -16.91 1.37 -4.32
C ASN A 57 -16.47 0.87 -5.70
N VAL A 58 -15.29 1.29 -6.19
CA VAL A 58 -14.71 0.79 -7.46
C VAL A 58 -14.51 -0.72 -7.43
N VAL A 59 -14.24 -1.30 -6.28
CA VAL A 59 -13.97 -2.73 -6.13
C VAL A 59 -15.17 -3.50 -5.57
N ASN A 60 -15.93 -2.91 -4.63
CA ASN A 60 -16.91 -3.67 -3.84
C ASN A 60 -18.36 -3.41 -4.25
N SER A 61 -18.64 -2.34 -5.01
CA SER A 61 -20.01 -2.10 -5.50
C SER A 61 -20.38 -3.01 -6.67
N GLY A 62 -21.69 -3.24 -6.86
CA GLY A 62 -22.22 -4.08 -7.95
C GLY A 62 -21.81 -3.62 -9.35
N VAL A 63 -21.55 -2.31 -9.54
CA VAL A 63 -21.17 -1.68 -10.80
C VAL A 63 -19.70 -1.23 -10.83
N GLY A 64 -18.92 -1.59 -9.81
CA GLY A 64 -17.52 -1.20 -9.69
C GLY A 64 -16.66 -1.76 -10.81
N THR A 65 -15.84 -0.90 -11.43
CA THR A 65 -14.98 -1.30 -12.56
C THR A 65 -13.92 -2.33 -12.18
N GLY A 66 -13.45 -2.33 -10.91
CA GLY A 66 -12.45 -3.28 -10.40
C GLY A 66 -13.06 -4.57 -9.83
N ARG A 67 -14.39 -4.64 -9.65
CA ARG A 67 -15.07 -5.72 -8.93
C ARG A 67 -14.69 -7.12 -9.40
N LYS A 68 -14.70 -7.35 -10.71
CA LYS A 68 -14.43 -8.68 -11.28
C LYS A 68 -13.07 -9.26 -10.88
N ALA A 69 -12.05 -8.41 -10.74
CA ALA A 69 -10.71 -8.85 -10.40
C ALA A 69 -10.59 -9.32 -8.94
N PHE A 70 -11.45 -8.83 -8.03
CA PHE A 70 -11.33 -9.08 -6.59
C PHE A 70 -12.45 -9.94 -6.00
N ILE A 71 -13.27 -10.60 -6.84
CA ILE A 71 -14.27 -11.57 -6.36
C ILE A 71 -13.56 -12.71 -5.61
N GLY A 72 -14.02 -13.00 -4.37
CA GLY A 72 -13.53 -14.11 -3.57
C GLY A 72 -12.25 -13.81 -2.77
N THR A 73 -11.85 -12.54 -2.63
CA THR A 73 -10.82 -12.15 -1.64
C THR A 73 -11.38 -12.28 -0.23
N ASN A 74 -10.52 -12.63 0.73
CA ASN A 74 -10.83 -12.69 2.16
C ASN A 74 -10.53 -11.37 2.90
N TYR A 75 -10.29 -10.30 2.16
CA TYR A 75 -10.05 -8.94 2.61
C TYR A 75 -10.74 -7.95 1.68
N HIS A 76 -11.09 -6.77 2.17
CA HIS A 76 -11.62 -5.70 1.33
C HIS A 76 -10.50 -4.90 0.68
N VAL A 77 -10.71 -4.56 -0.58
CA VAL A 77 -9.79 -3.76 -1.39
C VAL A 77 -10.45 -2.45 -1.77
N ALA A 78 -9.71 -1.38 -1.71
CA ALA A 78 -10.11 -0.13 -2.33
C ALA A 78 -9.13 0.23 -3.44
N GLY A 79 -9.62 0.66 -4.60
CA GLY A 79 -8.75 0.91 -5.74
C GLY A 79 -9.35 1.86 -6.78
N LYS A 80 -8.56 2.14 -7.81
CA LYS A 80 -8.96 2.97 -8.95
C LYS A 80 -8.32 2.44 -10.22
N SER A 81 -9.13 2.18 -11.22
CA SER A 81 -8.66 1.88 -12.57
C SER A 81 -8.35 3.16 -13.34
N GLY A 82 -7.38 3.09 -14.21
CA GLY A 82 -7.03 4.16 -15.14
C GLY A 82 -6.65 3.58 -16.49
N THR A 83 -6.73 4.44 -17.50
CA THR A 83 -6.28 4.16 -18.85
C THR A 83 -5.56 5.42 -19.34
N ALA A 84 -4.28 5.29 -19.67
CA ALA A 84 -3.48 6.41 -20.13
C ALA A 84 -3.29 6.32 -21.65
N GLN A 85 -3.76 7.32 -22.35
CA GLN A 85 -3.62 7.40 -23.80
C GLN A 85 -2.16 7.62 -24.21
N VAL A 86 -1.73 6.92 -25.24
CA VAL A 86 -0.36 7.00 -25.79
C VAL A 86 -0.26 8.11 -26.84
N PHE A 87 -1.37 8.46 -27.49
CA PHE A 87 -1.41 9.50 -28.52
C PHE A 87 -2.70 10.30 -28.47
N SER A 88 -2.67 11.51 -29.04
CA SER A 88 -3.85 12.37 -29.14
C SER A 88 -4.73 11.96 -30.29
N LEU A 89 -6.02 11.80 -30.03
CA LEU A 89 -7.02 11.62 -31.07
C LEU A 89 -7.30 12.95 -31.78
N LYS A 90 -7.53 12.90 -33.06
CA LYS A 90 -8.01 14.07 -33.81
C LYS A 90 -9.45 14.38 -33.39
N GLU A 91 -9.86 15.63 -33.61
CA GLU A 91 -11.24 16.05 -33.39
C GLU A 91 -12.20 15.13 -34.09
N ASN A 92 -13.25 14.67 -33.42
CA ASN A 92 -14.24 13.70 -33.89
C ASN A 92 -13.76 12.27 -34.17
N GLN A 93 -12.52 11.89 -33.79
CA GLN A 93 -12.11 10.49 -33.81
C GLN A 93 -12.46 9.79 -32.51
N LYS A 94 -13.00 8.58 -32.59
CA LYS A 94 -13.20 7.69 -31.43
C LYS A 94 -12.02 6.72 -31.34
N TYR A 95 -11.55 6.48 -30.12
CA TYR A 95 -10.54 5.46 -29.87
C TYR A 95 -11.07 4.07 -30.28
N ASN A 96 -10.32 3.37 -31.13
CA ASN A 96 -10.61 2.01 -31.54
C ASN A 96 -9.31 1.18 -31.53
N ALA A 97 -9.10 0.43 -30.47
CA ALA A 97 -7.91 -0.40 -30.30
C ALA A 97 -7.73 -1.45 -31.40
N ALA A 98 -8.83 -2.00 -31.95
CA ALA A 98 -8.76 -3.06 -32.95
C ALA A 98 -8.09 -2.62 -34.29
N GLY A 99 -8.08 -1.33 -34.56
CA GLY A 99 -7.43 -0.76 -35.76
C GLY A 99 -6.04 -0.20 -35.54
N LEU A 100 -5.53 -0.27 -34.32
CA LEU A 100 -4.23 0.31 -33.92
C LEU A 100 -3.15 -0.76 -33.80
N LYS A 101 -1.91 -0.36 -34.10
CA LYS A 101 -0.74 -1.16 -33.75
C LYS A 101 -0.65 -1.28 -32.23
N LYS A 102 -0.12 -2.40 -31.73
CA LYS A 102 -0.03 -2.68 -30.29
C LYS A 102 0.68 -1.57 -29.50
N GLU A 103 1.72 -0.98 -30.07
CA GLU A 103 2.51 0.10 -29.48
C GLU A 103 1.72 1.40 -29.28
N LEU A 104 0.54 1.51 -29.92
CA LEU A 104 -0.38 2.65 -29.80
C LEU A 104 -1.59 2.34 -28.91
N HIS A 105 -1.64 1.15 -28.33
CA HIS A 105 -2.68 0.86 -27.36
C HIS A 105 -2.43 1.64 -26.08
N ASP A 106 -3.49 2.03 -25.40
CA ASP A 106 -3.45 2.73 -24.13
C ASP A 106 -2.71 1.91 -23.07
N HIS A 107 -2.10 2.60 -22.12
CA HIS A 107 -1.51 1.95 -20.94
C HIS A 107 -2.59 1.65 -19.91
N ALA A 108 -2.58 0.42 -19.41
CA ALA A 108 -3.48 -0.02 -18.35
C ALA A 108 -2.93 0.38 -16.97
N TRP A 109 -3.76 1.07 -16.18
CA TRP A 109 -3.41 1.47 -14.81
C TRP A 109 -4.38 0.90 -13.80
N PHE A 110 -3.83 0.46 -12.66
CA PHE A 110 -4.61 0.17 -11.48
C PHE A 110 -3.79 0.51 -10.23
N THR A 111 -4.37 1.30 -9.33
CA THR A 111 -3.82 1.54 -7.99
C THR A 111 -4.83 1.08 -6.96
N ALA A 112 -4.34 0.45 -5.89
CA ALA A 112 -5.20 -0.08 -4.84
C ALA A 112 -4.45 -0.18 -3.51
N TYR A 113 -5.22 -0.30 -2.43
CA TYR A 113 -4.70 -0.63 -1.11
C TYR A 113 -5.58 -1.68 -0.42
N ALA A 114 -5.01 -2.42 0.47
CA ALA A 114 -5.68 -3.46 1.23
C ALA A 114 -4.94 -3.78 2.56
N PRO A 115 -5.65 -4.30 3.59
CA PRO A 115 -7.11 -4.28 3.72
C PRO A 115 -7.67 -2.85 3.77
N TYR A 116 -8.93 -2.65 3.41
CA TYR A 116 -9.54 -1.31 3.45
C TYR A 116 -9.62 -0.74 4.86
N GLU A 117 -9.95 -1.59 5.83
CA GLU A 117 -10.16 -1.24 7.24
C GLU A 117 -8.86 -0.92 7.98
N ASP A 118 -7.78 -1.64 7.65
CA ASP A 118 -6.45 -1.47 8.25
C ASP A 118 -5.37 -1.65 7.18
N PRO A 119 -5.08 -0.61 6.40
CA PRO A 119 -4.22 -0.69 5.22
C PRO A 119 -2.79 -1.14 5.54
N LYS A 120 -2.36 -2.25 4.95
CA LYS A 120 -1.01 -2.83 5.08
C LYS A 120 -0.19 -2.72 3.81
N LEU A 121 -0.85 -2.53 2.66
CA LEU A 121 -0.21 -2.54 1.36
C LEU A 121 -0.88 -1.58 0.39
N VAL A 122 -0.08 -0.78 -0.29
CA VAL A 122 -0.48 -0.03 -1.50
C VAL A 122 0.20 -0.66 -2.70
N VAL A 123 -0.56 -0.94 -3.75
CA VAL A 123 -0.06 -1.48 -5.02
C VAL A 123 -0.45 -0.55 -6.15
N THR A 124 0.49 -0.23 -7.01
CA THR A 124 0.23 0.49 -8.25
C THR A 124 0.84 -0.27 -9.42
N ILE A 125 0.02 -0.62 -10.38
CA ILE A 125 0.40 -1.35 -11.59
C ILE A 125 0.23 -0.43 -12.79
N ILE A 126 1.21 -0.44 -13.66
CA ILE A 126 1.13 0.08 -15.02
C ILE A 126 1.56 -1.02 -15.98
N LEU A 127 0.77 -1.25 -17.02
CA LEU A 127 1.11 -2.13 -18.12
C LEU A 127 1.08 -1.31 -19.40
N GLU A 128 2.22 -1.20 -20.04
CA GLU A 128 2.36 -0.47 -21.28
C GLU A 128 1.58 -1.17 -22.40
N ASN A 129 0.86 -0.39 -23.17
CA ASN A 129 0.13 -0.84 -24.37
C ASN A 129 -0.84 -2.01 -24.12
N ALA A 130 -1.39 -2.09 -22.89
CA ALA A 130 -2.22 -3.21 -22.44
C ALA A 130 -3.73 -2.84 -22.37
N GLY A 131 -4.13 -1.63 -22.73
CA GLY A 131 -5.53 -1.23 -22.79
C GLY A 131 -6.15 -0.91 -21.43
N GLY A 132 -7.22 -1.60 -21.04
CA GLY A 132 -8.01 -1.24 -19.85
C GLY A 132 -7.39 -1.65 -18.52
N GLY A 133 -7.32 -0.71 -17.58
CA GLY A 133 -6.74 -0.95 -16.24
C GLY A 133 -7.50 -2.00 -15.41
N SER A 134 -8.83 -2.00 -15.48
CA SER A 134 -9.66 -2.95 -14.72
C SER A 134 -9.56 -4.39 -15.22
N SER A 135 -9.33 -4.58 -16.53
CA SER A 135 -9.24 -5.92 -17.14
C SER A 135 -7.84 -6.50 -17.11
N ASN A 136 -6.80 -5.67 -17.16
CA ASN A 136 -5.43 -6.14 -17.33
C ASN A 136 -4.54 -5.85 -16.11
N ALA A 137 -4.59 -4.65 -15.52
CA ALA A 137 -3.75 -4.29 -14.38
C ALA A 137 -4.35 -4.75 -13.03
N ALA A 138 -5.68 -4.70 -12.84
CA ALA A 138 -6.31 -5.10 -11.59
C ALA A 138 -6.10 -6.58 -11.22
N PRO A 139 -6.15 -7.57 -12.13
CA PRO A 139 -5.85 -8.95 -11.80
C PRO A 139 -4.42 -9.17 -11.29
N ILE A 140 -3.45 -8.43 -11.81
CA ILE A 140 -2.05 -8.49 -11.36
C ILE A 140 -1.93 -7.87 -9.96
N ALA A 141 -2.59 -6.72 -9.72
CA ALA A 141 -2.64 -6.13 -8.39
C ALA A 141 -3.21 -7.12 -7.36
N ARG A 142 -4.26 -7.85 -7.71
CA ARG A 142 -4.81 -8.91 -6.86
C ARG A 142 -3.77 -9.98 -6.53
N GLN A 143 -3.07 -10.53 -7.50
CA GLN A 143 -2.07 -11.57 -7.26
C GLN A 143 -0.99 -11.12 -6.28
N ILE A 144 -0.53 -9.86 -6.41
CA ILE A 144 0.45 -9.28 -5.48
C ILE A 144 -0.15 -9.15 -4.08
N MET A 145 -1.40 -8.67 -3.96
CA MET A 145 -2.08 -8.53 -2.68
C MET A 145 -2.35 -9.88 -2.01
N ASP A 146 -2.83 -10.88 -2.76
CA ASP A 146 -3.03 -12.24 -2.25
C ASP A 146 -1.73 -12.84 -1.72
N PHE A 147 -0.63 -12.68 -2.45
CA PHE A 147 0.67 -13.14 -2.00
C PHE A 147 1.14 -12.42 -0.73
N TYR A 148 1.08 -11.09 -0.72
CA TYR A 148 1.58 -10.32 0.40
C TYR A 148 0.75 -10.53 1.66
N LEU A 149 -0.56 -10.33 1.58
CA LEU A 149 -1.45 -10.37 2.75
C LEU A 149 -1.65 -11.78 3.31
N ASN A 150 -1.76 -12.79 2.45
CA ASN A 150 -2.07 -14.16 2.90
C ASN A 150 -0.83 -15.01 3.17
N LYS A 151 0.35 -14.63 2.64
CA LYS A 151 1.57 -15.43 2.80
C LYS A 151 2.70 -14.64 3.46
N ARG A 152 3.06 -13.48 2.91
CA ARG A 152 4.26 -12.75 3.33
C ARG A 152 4.07 -12.02 4.66
N LEU A 153 2.98 -11.26 4.81
CA LEU A 153 2.69 -10.49 6.02
C LEU A 153 2.61 -11.39 7.28
N PRO A 154 1.87 -12.52 7.28
CA PRO A 154 1.86 -13.42 8.45
C PRO A 154 3.22 -14.01 8.81
N GLN A 155 4.14 -14.14 7.86
CA GLN A 155 5.51 -14.58 8.14
C GLN A 155 6.32 -13.47 8.83
N ILE A 156 6.18 -12.22 8.34
CA ILE A 156 6.85 -11.06 8.93
C ILE A 156 6.38 -10.87 10.38
N GLU A 157 5.07 -10.89 10.62
CA GLU A 157 4.50 -10.72 11.96
C GLU A 157 4.97 -11.80 12.94
N ARG A 158 5.06 -13.06 12.49
CA ARG A 158 5.61 -14.14 13.33
C ARG A 158 7.09 -13.92 13.67
N GLN A 159 7.89 -13.46 12.72
CA GLN A 159 9.31 -13.17 12.95
C GLN A 159 9.47 -12.01 13.92
N GLU A 160 8.74 -10.92 13.75
CA GLU A 160 8.79 -9.76 14.62
C GLU A 160 8.33 -10.08 16.07
N ASN A 161 7.31 -10.93 16.21
CA ASN A 161 6.86 -11.36 17.53
C ASN A 161 7.90 -12.26 18.21
N ALA A 162 8.50 -13.20 17.49
CA ALA A 162 9.56 -14.05 18.03
C ALA A 162 10.83 -13.25 18.44
N GLU A 163 11.14 -12.19 17.70
CA GLU A 163 12.25 -11.29 18.06
C GLU A 163 11.93 -10.45 19.29
N LYS A 164 10.69 -10.00 19.45
CA LYS A 164 10.24 -9.26 20.65
C LYS A 164 10.28 -10.15 21.90
N GLU A 165 9.79 -11.38 21.82
CA GLU A 165 9.82 -12.34 22.90
C GLU A 165 11.26 -12.59 23.39
N LYS A 166 12.20 -12.84 22.47
CA LYS A 166 13.61 -13.03 22.81
C LYS A 166 14.25 -11.82 23.51
N LYS A 167 13.88 -10.61 23.09
CA LYS A 167 14.39 -9.38 23.73
C LYS A 167 13.82 -9.20 25.14
N THR A 168 12.56 -9.54 25.36
CA THR A 168 11.93 -9.47 26.69
C THR A 168 12.59 -10.44 27.66
N ASP A 169 12.78 -11.71 27.23
CA ASP A 169 13.43 -12.73 28.05
C ASP A 169 14.87 -12.32 28.43
N GLN A 170 15.60 -11.67 27.53
CA GLN A 170 16.96 -11.22 27.78
C GLN A 170 17.01 -10.04 28.77
N THR A 171 16.02 -9.15 28.71
CA THR A 171 15.92 -8.01 29.64
C THR A 171 15.59 -8.46 31.07
N ASP A 172 14.77 -9.50 31.22
CA ASP A 172 14.40 -10.06 32.52
C ASP A 172 15.58 -10.83 33.19
N LEU A 173 16.45 -11.41 32.36
CA LEU A 173 17.67 -12.09 32.84
C LEU A 173 18.76 -11.10 33.29
N ASP A 174 18.81 -9.92 32.74
CA ASP A 174 19.77 -8.86 33.03
C ASP A 174 19.29 -7.90 34.14
N ALA A 175 18.09 -8.10 34.69
CA ALA A 175 17.61 -7.31 35.84
C ALA A 175 18.44 -7.59 37.10
N PRO A 176 19.04 -6.56 37.73
CA PRO A 176 19.84 -6.79 38.95
C PRO A 176 18.96 -7.36 40.06
N ALA A 177 19.43 -8.44 40.68
CA ALA A 177 18.79 -9.02 41.83
C ALA A 177 18.66 -7.95 42.94
N LEU A 178 17.45 -7.70 43.40
CA LEU A 178 17.19 -6.84 44.54
C LEU A 178 17.93 -7.42 45.77
N GLU A 179 19.04 -6.78 46.13
CA GLU A 179 19.73 -7.09 47.39
C GLU A 179 18.74 -6.89 48.55
N SER A 180 18.38 -7.99 49.18
CA SER A 180 17.63 -7.98 50.43
C SER A 180 18.49 -7.32 51.50
N GLN A 181 18.14 -6.12 51.92
CA GLN A 181 18.75 -5.49 53.10
C GLN A 181 18.44 -6.33 54.32
N PRO A 182 19.46 -6.61 55.19
CA PRO A 182 19.21 -7.27 56.44
C PRO A 182 18.44 -6.34 57.39
N SER A 183 17.35 -6.84 57.94
CA SER A 183 16.61 -6.18 59.00
C SER A 183 17.50 -6.08 60.25
N GLU A 184 18.01 -4.91 60.59
CA GLU A 184 18.52 -4.62 61.94
C GLU A 184 17.32 -4.46 62.89
N ASN A 185 17.11 -5.46 63.69
CA ASN A 185 16.36 -5.34 64.92
C ASN A 185 17.34 -5.05 66.09
N GLU A 186 17.19 -3.90 66.72
CA GLU A 186 17.39 -3.67 68.16
C GLU A 186 16.34 -2.70 68.68
#